data_30011d629342474c2d7d9d0203a99bd1
#
_entry.id   30011d629342474c2d7d9d0203a99bd1
#
_cell.length_a   1.000
_cell.length_b   1.000
_cell.length_c   1.000
_cell.angle_alpha   90.00
_cell.angle_beta   90.00
_cell.angle_gamma   90.00
#
_symmetry.space_group_name_H-M   'P 1'
#
loop_
_entity.id
_entity.type
_entity.pdbx_description
1 polymer ?
#
loop_
_entity_poly.entity_id
_entity_poly.type
_entity_poly.pdbx_seq_one_letter_code
_entity_poly.pdbx_strand_id
1 'polypeptide(L)'
;TFSCGNLQYTQSTNTWAFATRQTDYIGEANITINTDGNKVQADKIDLFGWGTGNNPTNLSANADDYQTFTDWGTNTIGTDAPNTWRTLTADEWFYIFFHRTNAEKLFSLATVNDIEGLIILPDDWATPDGVAFTSSTEKGLQKNETNYCNPGDETEQHFTDNIYTASD
;
A
#
# COMPACT_ATOMS: atom_id res chain seq x y z
N THR A 1 13.01 3.64 5.11
CA THR A 1 12.93 3.56 3.64
C THR A 1 11.79 2.65 3.26
N PHE A 2 10.96 3.06 2.32
CA PHE A 2 9.93 2.24 1.70
C PHE A 2 10.48 1.52 0.46
N SER A 3 9.80 0.45 0.05
CA SER A 3 10.10 -0.22 -1.22
C SER A 3 9.80 0.69 -2.42
N CYS A 4 10.37 0.38 -3.58
CA CYS A 4 10.11 1.11 -4.82
C CYS A 4 8.73 0.82 -5.43
N GLY A 5 8.06 -0.25 -5.00
CA GLY A 5 6.76 -0.66 -5.52
C GLY A 5 6.05 -1.62 -4.58
N ASN A 6 4.83 -2.00 -4.94
CA ASN A 6 4.02 -2.96 -4.20
C ASN A 6 4.69 -4.33 -4.17
N LEU A 7 4.60 -5.01 -3.02
CA LEU A 7 5.06 -6.39 -2.90
C LEU A 7 4.15 -7.30 -3.73
N GLN A 8 4.75 -8.22 -4.47
CA GLN A 8 4.07 -9.18 -5.33
C GLN A 8 4.59 -10.59 -5.08
N TYR A 9 3.72 -11.58 -5.22
CA TYR A 9 4.05 -12.98 -5.11
C TYR A 9 3.63 -13.72 -6.39
N THR A 10 4.52 -14.58 -6.90
CA THR A 10 4.24 -15.45 -8.04
C THR A 10 4.18 -16.90 -7.57
N GLN A 11 3.01 -17.51 -7.67
CA GLN A 11 2.67 -18.82 -7.15
C GLN A 11 3.47 -19.94 -7.84
N SER A 12 3.48 -19.94 -9.17
CA SER A 12 4.11 -20.99 -9.99
C SER A 12 5.61 -21.12 -9.73
N THR A 13 6.27 -20.05 -9.34
CA THR A 13 7.71 -20.00 -9.05
C THR A 13 8.03 -19.89 -7.56
N ASN A 14 7.01 -19.69 -6.71
CA ASN A 14 7.17 -19.42 -5.28
C ASN A 14 8.15 -18.26 -5.02
N THR A 15 7.98 -17.15 -5.73
CA THR A 15 8.90 -16.00 -5.65
C THR A 15 8.19 -14.72 -5.23
N TRP A 16 8.92 -13.92 -4.45
CA TRP A 16 8.51 -12.58 -4.03
C TRP A 16 9.36 -11.53 -4.73
N ALA A 17 8.74 -10.43 -5.13
CA ALA A 17 9.44 -9.29 -5.68
C ALA A 17 8.63 -8.02 -5.45
N PHE A 18 9.29 -6.85 -5.45
CA PHE A 18 8.59 -5.58 -5.54
C PHE A 18 8.27 -5.26 -7.00
N ALA A 19 7.14 -4.64 -7.23
CA ALA A 19 6.83 -4.00 -8.49
C ALA A 19 7.85 -2.89 -8.79
N THR A 20 7.98 -2.50 -10.04
CA THR A 20 8.95 -1.49 -10.47
C THR A 20 8.61 -0.10 -9.95
N ARG A 21 7.32 0.19 -9.82
CA ARG A 21 6.80 1.49 -9.37
C ARG A 21 5.72 1.30 -8.32
N GLN A 22 5.52 2.30 -7.47
CA GLN A 22 4.45 2.31 -6.47
C GLN A 22 3.04 2.26 -7.10
N THR A 23 2.89 2.78 -8.30
CA THR A 23 1.62 2.75 -9.05
C THR A 23 1.35 1.43 -9.77
N ASP A 24 2.31 0.51 -9.80
CA ASP A 24 2.10 -0.82 -10.38
C ASP A 24 1.34 -1.69 -9.37
N TYR A 25 0.11 -2.07 -9.69
CA TYR A 25 -0.73 -2.94 -8.87
C TYR A 25 -1.49 -3.94 -9.75
N ILE A 26 -1.91 -5.05 -9.14
CA ILE A 26 -2.62 -6.14 -9.86
C ILE A 26 -4.14 -5.92 -9.80
N GLY A 27 -4.65 -5.37 -8.69
CA GLY A 27 -6.05 -5.01 -8.54
C GLY A 27 -7.01 -6.19 -8.70
N GLU A 28 -8.03 -6.03 -9.53
CA GLU A 28 -9.02 -7.08 -9.79
C GLU A 28 -8.42 -8.35 -10.37
N ALA A 29 -7.26 -8.26 -11.06
CA ALA A 29 -6.56 -9.40 -11.62
C ALA A 29 -5.89 -10.31 -10.57
N ASN A 30 -5.93 -9.96 -9.28
CA ASN A 30 -5.58 -10.90 -8.19
C ASN A 30 -6.46 -12.14 -8.19
N ILE A 31 -7.67 -12.04 -8.72
CA ILE A 31 -8.64 -13.15 -8.83
C ILE A 31 -8.98 -13.38 -10.29
N THR A 32 -8.92 -14.63 -10.70
CA THR A 32 -9.30 -15.07 -12.04
C THR A 32 -10.44 -16.07 -11.99
N ILE A 33 -11.00 -16.40 -13.14
CA ILE A 33 -12.01 -17.46 -13.29
C ILE A 33 -11.33 -18.66 -13.95
N ASN A 34 -11.33 -19.80 -13.29
CA ASN A 34 -10.81 -21.03 -13.86
C ASN A 34 -11.74 -21.66 -14.91
N THR A 35 -11.32 -22.76 -15.53
CA THR A 35 -12.08 -23.47 -16.56
C THR A 35 -13.44 -23.98 -16.09
N ASP A 36 -13.60 -24.19 -14.78
CA ASP A 36 -14.86 -24.65 -14.14
C ASP A 36 -15.78 -23.50 -13.72
N GLY A 37 -15.40 -22.26 -14.04
CA GLY A 37 -16.17 -21.08 -13.69
C GLY A 37 -16.00 -20.60 -12.24
N ASN A 38 -15.06 -21.16 -11.49
CA ASN A 38 -14.81 -20.78 -10.10
C ASN A 38 -13.79 -19.63 -10.01
N LYS A 39 -13.99 -18.74 -9.03
CA LYS A 39 -12.99 -17.72 -8.67
C LYS A 39 -11.78 -18.40 -8.03
N VAL A 40 -10.60 -18.13 -8.56
CA VAL A 40 -9.32 -18.61 -8.06
C VAL A 40 -8.31 -17.46 -8.04
N GLN A 41 -7.29 -17.57 -7.20
CA GLN A 41 -6.20 -16.61 -7.25
C GLN A 41 -5.42 -16.71 -8.56
N ALA A 42 -4.97 -15.54 -9.04
CA ALA A 42 -4.05 -15.48 -10.17
C ALA A 42 -2.68 -16.05 -9.78
N ASP A 43 -1.89 -16.41 -10.78
CA ASP A 43 -0.52 -16.88 -10.55
C ASP A 43 0.34 -15.80 -9.89
N LYS A 44 0.18 -14.53 -10.29
CA LYS A 44 0.83 -13.37 -9.70
C LYS A 44 -0.19 -12.52 -8.95
N ILE A 45 0.09 -12.23 -7.69
CA ILE A 45 -0.81 -11.50 -6.78
C ILE A 45 -0.05 -10.42 -6.00
N ASP A 46 -0.77 -9.38 -5.56
CA ASP A 46 -0.31 -8.34 -4.64
C ASP A 46 -1.30 -8.09 -3.48
N LEU A 47 -2.35 -8.90 -3.38
CA LEU A 47 -3.31 -8.91 -2.28
C LEU A 47 -3.12 -10.17 -1.43
N PHE A 48 -2.77 -9.97 -0.17
CA PHE A 48 -2.44 -11.04 0.78
C PHE A 48 -3.27 -10.92 2.05
N GLY A 49 -3.49 -12.04 2.75
CA GLY A 49 -4.02 -12.03 4.12
C GLY A 49 -3.00 -11.45 5.11
N TRP A 50 -3.47 -10.78 6.14
CA TRP A 50 -2.61 -10.23 7.19
C TRP A 50 -1.78 -11.32 7.86
N GLY A 51 -0.47 -11.11 7.94
CA GLY A 51 0.43 -12.05 8.64
C GLY A 51 0.57 -13.43 8.00
N THR A 52 0.28 -13.57 6.70
CA THR A 52 0.35 -14.85 5.98
C THR A 52 1.61 -14.99 5.13
N GLY A 53 2.75 -14.44 5.59
CA GLY A 53 4.01 -14.48 4.84
C GLY A 53 4.52 -15.89 4.51
N ASN A 54 4.08 -16.93 5.23
CA ASN A 54 4.35 -18.33 4.96
C ASN A 54 3.24 -19.04 4.15
N ASN A 55 2.12 -18.36 3.88
CA ASN A 55 1.01 -18.87 3.10
C ASN A 55 0.29 -17.73 2.37
N PRO A 56 0.94 -17.09 1.37
CA PRO A 56 0.44 -15.87 0.72
C PRO A 56 -0.86 -16.07 -0.07
N THR A 57 -1.21 -17.29 -0.39
CA THR A 57 -2.45 -17.62 -1.10
C THR A 57 -3.65 -17.80 -0.17
N ASN A 58 -3.45 -17.74 1.14
CA ASN A 58 -4.55 -17.78 2.10
C ASN A 58 -5.22 -16.41 2.17
N LEU A 59 -6.42 -16.30 1.63
CA LEU A 59 -7.29 -15.12 1.70
C LEU A 59 -8.47 -15.34 2.64
N SER A 60 -8.32 -16.18 3.66
CA SER A 60 -9.39 -16.42 4.62
C SER A 60 -9.80 -15.12 5.32
N ALA A 61 -11.10 -14.92 5.46
CA ALA A 61 -11.69 -13.88 6.29
C ALA A 61 -11.86 -14.31 7.75
N ASN A 62 -11.48 -15.55 8.09
CA ASN A 62 -11.57 -16.06 9.45
C ASN A 62 -10.38 -15.57 10.27
N ALA A 63 -10.65 -14.83 11.35
CA ALA A 63 -9.62 -14.32 12.26
C ALA A 63 -8.76 -15.44 12.89
N ASP A 64 -9.29 -16.63 13.05
CA ASP A 64 -8.56 -17.78 13.61
C ASP A 64 -7.42 -18.24 12.70
N ASP A 65 -7.50 -18.01 11.40
CA ASP A 65 -6.45 -18.36 10.43
C ASP A 65 -5.22 -17.43 10.53
N TYR A 66 -5.34 -16.32 11.24
CA TYR A 66 -4.28 -15.31 11.43
C TYR A 66 -3.70 -15.29 12.85
N GLN A 67 -3.93 -16.31 13.64
CA GLN A 67 -3.45 -16.38 15.04
C GLN A 67 -1.93 -16.33 15.18
N THR A 68 -1.20 -16.79 14.18
CA THR A 68 0.25 -16.72 14.14
C THR A 68 0.68 -15.80 13.02
N PHE A 69 1.05 -14.58 13.38
CA PHE A 69 1.58 -13.61 12.42
C PHE A 69 2.93 -14.06 11.87
N THR A 70 3.03 -14.16 10.56
CA THR A 70 4.30 -14.37 9.85
C THR A 70 4.50 -13.21 8.88
N ASP A 71 5.52 -12.40 9.13
CA ASP A 71 5.83 -11.25 8.26
C ASP A 71 6.28 -11.69 6.87
N TRP A 72 5.90 -10.93 5.84
CA TRP A 72 6.34 -11.15 4.45
C TRP A 72 7.85 -11.11 4.33
N GLY A 73 8.51 -10.26 5.12
CA GLY A 73 9.94 -10.07 5.14
C GLY A 73 10.73 -11.31 5.56
N THR A 74 10.10 -12.34 6.11
CA THR A 74 10.74 -13.64 6.36
C THR A 74 11.14 -14.37 5.08
N ASN A 75 10.63 -13.92 3.94
CA ASN A 75 10.96 -14.43 2.63
C ASN A 75 12.14 -13.67 1.98
N THR A 76 12.78 -14.30 1.02
CA THR A 76 13.64 -13.61 0.06
C THR A 76 12.77 -12.80 -0.89
N ILE A 77 13.02 -11.49 -1.03
CA ILE A 77 12.25 -10.61 -1.92
C ILE A 77 13.19 -10.12 -3.02
N GLY A 78 12.98 -10.59 -4.24
CA GLY A 78 13.89 -10.36 -5.35
C GLY A 78 15.27 -10.94 -5.03
N THR A 79 16.28 -10.08 -4.90
CA THR A 79 17.65 -10.44 -4.53
C THR A 79 17.98 -10.19 -3.05
N ASP A 80 17.03 -9.59 -2.30
CA ASP A 80 17.24 -9.21 -0.92
C ASP A 80 17.04 -10.40 0.01
N ALA A 81 17.97 -10.57 0.95
CA ALA A 81 17.93 -11.66 1.91
C ALA A 81 16.70 -11.57 2.82
N PRO A 82 16.23 -12.69 3.38
CA PRO A 82 15.18 -12.68 4.39
C PRO A 82 15.46 -11.69 5.52
N ASN A 83 14.40 -11.03 6.00
CA ASN A 83 14.43 -10.01 7.05
C ASN A 83 15.14 -8.69 6.67
N THR A 84 15.42 -8.44 5.39
CA THR A 84 15.81 -7.12 4.89
C THR A 84 14.63 -6.14 4.92
N TRP A 85 13.44 -6.63 4.63
CA TRP A 85 12.18 -5.89 4.61
C TRP A 85 11.23 -6.41 5.70
N ARG A 86 10.30 -5.59 6.11
CA ARG A 86 9.24 -5.99 7.04
C ARG A 86 7.99 -5.12 6.90
N THR A 87 6.89 -5.62 7.37
CA THR A 87 5.67 -4.84 7.55
C THR A 87 5.87 -3.79 8.66
N LEU A 88 5.36 -2.58 8.45
CA LEU A 88 5.34 -1.57 9.49
C LEU A 88 4.42 -1.97 10.64
N THR A 89 4.83 -1.65 11.86
CA THR A 89 3.97 -1.79 13.03
C THR A 89 2.90 -0.72 13.08
N ALA A 90 1.87 -0.91 13.90
CA ALA A 90 0.84 0.10 14.12
C ALA A 90 1.44 1.43 14.62
N ASP A 91 2.42 1.37 15.56
CA ASP A 91 3.08 2.55 16.09
C ASP A 91 3.89 3.31 15.03
N GLU A 92 4.49 2.60 14.08
CA GLU A 92 5.21 3.22 12.97
C GLU A 92 4.26 3.90 11.97
N TRP A 93 3.12 3.30 11.67
CA TRP A 93 2.07 3.95 10.92
C TRP A 93 1.53 5.17 11.65
N PHE A 94 1.34 5.07 12.97
CA PHE A 94 0.93 6.18 13.81
C PHE A 94 1.93 7.33 13.76
N TYR A 95 3.22 7.03 13.85
CA TYR A 95 4.27 8.03 13.72
C TYR A 95 4.20 8.74 12.36
N ILE A 96 4.07 8.01 11.27
CA ILE A 96 4.03 8.56 9.90
C ILE A 96 2.87 9.54 9.73
N PHE A 97 1.69 9.22 10.24
CA PHE A 97 0.51 10.04 10.00
C PHE A 97 0.26 11.12 11.05
N PHE A 98 0.77 10.96 12.28
CA PHE A 98 0.37 11.82 13.38
C PHE A 98 1.51 12.43 14.20
N HIS A 99 2.66 11.79 14.29
CA HIS A 99 3.70 12.19 15.26
C HIS A 99 4.98 12.76 14.64
N ARG A 100 5.27 12.51 13.38
CA ARG A 100 6.40 13.16 12.71
C ARG A 100 6.14 14.66 12.53
N THR A 101 7.20 15.45 12.44
CA THR A 101 7.07 16.90 12.23
C THR A 101 6.30 17.20 10.96
N ASN A 102 5.27 18.06 11.04
CA ASN A 102 4.38 18.40 9.93
C ASN A 102 3.69 17.19 9.28
N ALA A 103 3.41 16.15 10.05
CA ALA A 103 2.79 14.92 9.54
C ALA A 103 1.59 15.21 8.61
N GLU A 104 0.71 16.12 9.02
CA GLU A 104 -0.51 16.51 8.28
C GLU A 104 -0.23 17.15 6.91
N LYS A 105 0.99 17.62 6.66
CA LYS A 105 1.40 18.23 5.38
C LYS A 105 2.12 17.25 4.46
N LEU A 106 2.36 16.04 4.91
CA LEU A 106 3.21 15.07 4.25
C LEU A 106 2.45 13.86 3.72
N PHE A 107 1.13 13.92 3.65
CA PHE A 107 0.33 12.91 2.96
C PHE A 107 -0.98 13.48 2.43
N SER A 108 -1.50 12.87 1.38
CA SER A 108 -2.81 13.20 0.79
C SER A 108 -3.29 12.10 -0.15
N LEU A 109 -4.56 12.17 -0.51
CA LEU A 109 -5.08 11.41 -1.64
C LEU A 109 -4.58 12.01 -2.94
N ALA A 110 -4.33 11.18 -3.93
CA ALA A 110 -3.85 11.59 -5.24
C ALA A 110 -4.19 10.58 -6.34
N THR A 111 -4.14 11.06 -7.56
CA THR A 111 -4.13 10.23 -8.78
C THR A 111 -2.75 10.34 -9.43
N VAL A 112 -2.05 9.23 -9.59
CA VAL A 112 -0.74 9.18 -10.25
C VAL A 112 -0.81 8.21 -11.42
N ASN A 113 -0.58 8.68 -12.64
CA ASN A 113 -0.77 7.91 -13.87
C ASN A 113 -2.15 7.22 -13.93
N ASP A 114 -3.20 7.96 -13.62
CA ASP A 114 -4.59 7.49 -13.57
C ASP A 114 -4.89 6.44 -12.49
N ILE A 115 -3.97 6.25 -11.52
CA ILE A 115 -4.15 5.34 -10.38
C ILE A 115 -4.43 6.17 -9.13
N GLU A 116 -5.59 5.95 -8.54
CA GLU A 116 -5.98 6.57 -7.27
C GLU A 116 -5.29 5.90 -6.09
N GLY A 117 -4.79 6.71 -5.16
CA GLY A 117 -4.08 6.19 -3.99
C GLY A 117 -3.73 7.25 -2.95
N LEU A 118 -2.98 6.83 -1.95
CA LEU A 118 -2.44 7.68 -0.90
C LEU A 118 -0.96 7.97 -1.19
N ILE A 119 -0.62 9.25 -1.30
CA ILE A 119 0.78 9.69 -1.33
C ILE A 119 1.26 9.95 0.09
N ILE A 120 2.44 9.44 0.41
CA ILE A 120 3.17 9.72 1.66
C ILE A 120 4.53 10.30 1.27
N LEU A 121 4.74 11.55 1.61
CA LEU A 121 5.98 12.27 1.31
C LEU A 121 7.03 12.04 2.42
N PRO A 122 8.33 12.04 2.10
CA PRO A 122 9.41 11.96 3.09
C PRO A 122 9.47 13.22 3.97
N ASP A 123 10.19 13.14 5.11
CA ASP A 123 10.27 14.23 6.09
C ASP A 123 10.99 15.47 5.53
N ASP A 124 11.91 15.26 4.62
CA ASP A 124 12.71 16.30 3.94
C ASP A 124 12.15 16.70 2.57
N TRP A 125 10.87 16.37 2.32
CA TRP A 125 10.23 16.71 1.06
C TRP A 125 10.25 18.21 0.79
N ALA A 126 10.69 18.57 -0.40
CA ALA A 126 10.54 19.90 -0.99
C ALA A 126 9.78 19.74 -2.30
N THR A 127 8.63 20.41 -2.40
CA THR A 127 7.81 20.34 -3.63
C THR A 127 8.61 20.90 -4.81
N PRO A 128 8.75 20.15 -5.91
CA PRO A 128 9.45 20.62 -7.10
C PRO A 128 8.82 21.86 -7.69
N ASP A 129 9.62 22.67 -8.40
CA ASP A 129 9.13 23.88 -9.09
C ASP A 129 8.06 23.48 -10.12
N GLY A 130 6.92 24.16 -10.03
CA GLY A 130 5.80 23.93 -10.94
C GLY A 130 4.86 22.78 -10.54
N VAL A 131 5.19 22.05 -9.49
CA VAL A 131 4.32 21.02 -8.91
C VAL A 131 3.56 21.60 -7.72
N ALA A 132 2.25 21.38 -7.64
CA ALA A 132 1.44 21.74 -6.48
C ALA A 132 1.10 20.47 -5.69
N PHE A 133 1.12 20.56 -4.36
CA PHE A 133 0.68 19.49 -3.47
C PHE A 133 -0.33 20.04 -2.46
N THR A 134 -1.52 19.47 -2.46
CA THR A 134 -2.60 19.79 -1.52
C THR A 134 -2.62 18.73 -0.44
N SER A 135 -2.26 19.12 0.78
CA SER A 135 -2.16 18.19 1.91
C SER A 135 -3.53 17.75 2.45
N SER A 136 -3.54 16.70 3.27
CA SER A 136 -4.74 16.15 3.91
C SER A 136 -5.52 17.15 4.76
N THR A 137 -4.82 18.12 5.40
CA THR A 137 -5.46 19.14 6.24
C THR A 137 -6.24 20.16 5.45
N GLU A 138 -5.92 20.35 4.19
CA GLU A 138 -6.60 21.32 3.33
C GLU A 138 -7.84 20.74 2.66
N LYS A 139 -7.94 19.41 2.55
CA LYS A 139 -8.96 18.73 1.75
C LYS A 139 -9.68 17.56 2.46
N GLY A 140 -9.90 17.66 3.73
CA GLY A 140 -10.89 16.83 4.41
C GLY A 140 -10.47 15.43 4.83
N LEU A 141 -9.21 15.04 4.73
CA LEU A 141 -8.73 13.88 5.46
C LEU A 141 -8.69 14.20 6.94
N GLN A 142 -9.63 13.65 7.70
CA GLN A 142 -9.69 13.91 9.14
C GLN A 142 -8.60 13.13 9.88
N LYS A 143 -7.74 13.88 10.55
CA LYS A 143 -6.78 13.35 11.49
C LYS A 143 -7.50 13.00 12.78
N ASN A 144 -7.65 11.72 13.05
CA ASN A 144 -8.29 11.24 14.27
C ASN A 144 -7.54 9.99 14.73
N GLU A 145 -7.19 9.95 16.02
CA GLU A 145 -6.42 8.85 16.62
C GLU A 145 -7.13 7.49 16.57
N THR A 146 -8.41 7.46 16.32
CA THR A 146 -9.21 6.23 16.23
C THR A 146 -9.53 5.80 14.80
N ASN A 147 -9.38 6.69 13.82
CA ASN A 147 -9.67 6.42 12.42
C ASN A 147 -8.52 6.93 11.55
N TYR A 148 -7.62 6.03 11.18
CA TYR A 148 -6.53 6.31 10.25
C TYR A 148 -7.11 6.62 8.87
N CYS A 149 -6.79 7.78 8.34
CA CYS A 149 -7.18 8.17 6.98
C CYS A 149 -8.68 8.03 6.69
N ASN A 150 -9.54 8.38 7.64
CA ASN A 150 -10.95 8.48 7.35
C ASN A 150 -11.18 9.75 6.52
N PRO A 151 -11.57 9.67 5.24
CA PRO A 151 -12.15 10.82 4.57
C PRO A 151 -13.36 11.21 5.41
N GLY A 152 -13.51 12.48 5.76
CA GLY A 152 -14.62 12.96 6.55
C GLY A 152 -15.98 12.42 6.04
N ASP A 153 -17.02 12.50 6.85
CA ASP A 153 -18.38 12.00 6.53
C ASP A 153 -18.96 12.55 5.22
N GLU A 154 -18.34 13.52 4.65
CA GLU A 154 -18.58 14.08 3.34
C GLU A 154 -17.72 13.32 2.33
N THR A 155 -18.25 12.29 1.83
CA THR A 155 -17.90 11.29 0.84
C THR A 155 -17.21 11.76 -0.46
N GLU A 156 -16.68 12.95 -0.55
CA GLU A 156 -15.83 13.36 -1.66
C GLU A 156 -14.40 12.92 -1.43
N GLN A 157 -14.04 11.82 -2.06
CA GLN A 157 -12.66 11.39 -2.17
C GLN A 157 -11.92 12.42 -3.04
N HIS A 158 -10.97 13.13 -2.44
CA HIS A 158 -10.26 14.23 -3.10
C HIS A 158 -9.03 13.75 -3.90
N PHE A 159 -9.17 12.66 -4.66
CA PHE A 159 -8.11 12.17 -5.55
C PHE A 159 -7.77 13.16 -6.67
N THR A 160 -8.72 14.02 -7.03
CA THR A 160 -8.56 15.01 -8.10
C THR A 160 -7.81 16.26 -7.68
N ASP A 161 -7.51 16.44 -6.40
CA ASP A 161 -6.78 17.61 -5.91
C ASP A 161 -5.27 17.51 -6.14
N ASN A 162 -4.78 16.28 -6.30
CA ASN A 162 -3.39 15.98 -6.58
C ASN A 162 -3.35 15.01 -7.76
N ILE A 163 -3.08 15.52 -8.95
CA ILE A 163 -2.98 14.73 -10.17
C ILE A 163 -1.56 14.84 -10.70
N TYR A 164 -0.90 13.71 -10.84
CA TYR A 164 0.50 13.64 -11.26
C TYR A 164 0.71 12.61 -12.36
N THR A 165 1.80 12.82 -13.09
CA THR A 165 2.35 11.82 -14.02
C THR A 165 3.68 11.27 -13.48
N ALA A 166 4.21 10.24 -14.09
CA ALA A 166 5.50 9.65 -13.69
C ALA A 166 6.70 10.60 -13.84
N SER A 167 6.49 11.77 -14.46
CA SER A 167 7.52 12.82 -14.63
C SER A 167 7.46 13.89 -13.53
N ASP A 168 6.43 13.90 -12.74
CA ASP A 168 6.21 14.87 -11.65
C ASP A 168 6.74 14.33 -10.33
#